data_8764a0952355e3f77b2b59bf70aebe04
#
_entry.id   8764a0952355e3f77b2b59bf70aebe04
#
_cell.length_a   1.000
_cell.length_b   1.000
_cell.length_c   1.000
_cell.angle_alpha   90.00
_cell.angle_beta   90.00
_cell.angle_gamma   90.00
#
_symmetry.space_group_name_H-M   'P 1'
#
loop_
_entity.id
_entity.type
_entity.pdbx_description
1 polymer ?
#
loop_
_entity_poly.entity_id
_entity_poly.type
_entity_poly.pdbx_seq_one_letter_code
_entity_poly.pdbx_strand_id
1 'polypeptide(L)'
;EAVGELEQALIANREAFEAEALPSLDSLRALIRECRIELPADLPPMAAGLFGHMGYDMVRLMERLPAENEDRLGLPDSVFIRPTVVAIFDNILDRVTVVTPVWPDAGTDADRAYDLACERLADAVADFDRGVAHAGPRLRSPHPEPVSNVSRERYHEMVERAKAYIVAGDIFQVVPSQRFTVPF
;
A
#
# COMPACT_ATOMS: atom_id res chain seq x y z
N GLU A 1 8.03 17.88 -9.46
CA GLU A 1 7.37 18.74 -8.43
C GLU A 1 6.37 17.90 -7.59
N ALA A 2 5.41 17.20 -8.18
CA ALA A 2 4.41 16.40 -7.44
C ALA A 2 5.01 15.27 -6.55
N VAL A 3 6.14 14.67 -6.94
CA VAL A 3 6.81 13.63 -6.15
C VAL A 3 7.47 14.22 -4.90
N GLY A 4 8.05 15.42 -5.01
CA GLY A 4 8.66 16.13 -3.87
C GLY A 4 7.62 16.61 -2.84
N GLU A 5 6.45 17.00 -3.29
CA GLU A 5 5.32 17.37 -2.39
C GLU A 5 4.76 16.15 -1.66
N LEU A 6 4.71 15.00 -2.32
CA LEU A 6 4.28 13.73 -1.70
C LEU A 6 5.30 13.24 -0.66
N GLU A 7 6.61 13.36 -0.95
CA GLU A 7 7.68 13.05 0.01
C GLU A 7 7.63 13.98 1.22
N GLN A 8 7.43 15.29 1.03
CA GLN A 8 7.30 16.24 2.14
C GLN A 8 6.05 16.00 2.98
N ALA A 9 4.92 15.62 2.35
CA ALA A 9 3.71 15.24 3.07
C ALA A 9 3.87 13.94 3.86
N LEU A 10 4.60 12.96 3.33
CA LEU A 10 4.94 11.72 4.03
C LEU A 10 5.88 11.96 5.22
N ILE A 11 6.86 12.87 5.07
CA ILE A 11 7.79 13.25 6.14
C ILE A 11 7.08 14.07 7.22
N ALA A 12 6.21 15.02 6.85
CA ALA A 12 5.46 15.85 7.80
C ALA A 12 4.47 15.04 8.65
N ASN A 13 3.88 13.96 8.12
CA ASN A 13 3.03 13.05 8.88
C ASN A 13 3.80 12.01 9.71
N ARG A 14 5.09 11.86 9.50
CA ARG A 14 5.92 10.90 10.23
C ARG A 14 6.07 11.27 11.72
N GLU A 15 6.04 12.55 12.02
CA GLU A 15 6.12 13.06 13.40
C GLU A 15 4.80 12.95 14.19
N ALA A 16 3.69 12.60 13.54
CA ALA A 16 2.37 12.56 14.16
C ALA A 16 2.04 11.26 14.88
N PHE A 17 2.88 10.22 14.81
CA PHE A 17 2.61 8.93 15.42
C PHE A 17 3.64 8.57 16.48
N GLU A 18 3.20 8.38 17.74
CA GLU A 18 4.03 7.91 18.86
C GLU A 18 4.63 6.51 18.64
N ALA A 19 4.21 5.84 17.59
CA ALA A 19 4.55 4.46 17.28
C ALA A 19 6.03 4.23 16.87
N GLU A 20 6.81 5.28 16.58
CA GLU A 20 8.19 5.14 16.04
C GLU A 20 9.20 4.53 17.02
N ALA A 21 8.95 4.59 18.31
CA ALA A 21 9.86 4.06 19.33
C ALA A 21 9.62 2.59 19.71
N LEU A 22 8.56 1.98 19.15
CA LEU A 22 8.16 0.61 19.49
C LEU A 22 8.74 -0.41 18.48
N PRO A 23 8.87 -1.68 18.87
CA PRO A 23 9.12 -2.77 17.92
C PRO A 23 8.04 -2.78 16.83
N SER A 24 8.40 -3.15 15.61
CA SER A 24 7.56 -2.97 14.41
C SER A 24 6.11 -3.47 14.54
N LEU A 25 5.89 -4.66 15.12
CA LEU A 25 4.52 -5.18 15.31
C LEU A 25 3.75 -4.42 16.40
N ASP A 26 4.42 -3.94 17.43
CA ASP A 26 3.78 -3.16 18.49
C ASP A 26 3.47 -1.74 18.01
N SER A 27 4.35 -1.17 17.19
CA SER A 27 4.08 0.06 16.43
C SER A 27 2.81 -0.06 15.59
N LEU A 28 2.70 -1.12 14.78
CA LEU A 28 1.51 -1.34 13.96
C LEU A 28 0.25 -1.52 14.81
N ARG A 29 0.33 -2.26 15.92
CA ARG A 29 -0.79 -2.40 16.86
C ARG A 29 -1.20 -1.09 17.51
N ALA A 30 -0.22 -0.25 17.88
CA ALA A 30 -0.47 1.09 18.40
C ALA A 30 -1.18 1.96 17.35
N LEU A 31 -0.65 2.00 16.13
CA LEU A 31 -1.24 2.75 15.03
C LEU A 31 -2.68 2.31 14.72
N ILE A 32 -2.98 1.00 14.74
CA ILE A 32 -4.34 0.47 14.56
C ILE A 32 -5.27 0.99 15.68
N ARG A 33 -4.81 1.04 16.92
CA ARG A 33 -5.61 1.56 18.04
C ARG A 33 -5.88 3.06 17.90
N GLU A 34 -4.87 3.84 17.54
CA GLU A 34 -5.00 5.29 17.32
C GLU A 34 -5.91 5.63 16.13
N CYS A 35 -5.90 4.77 15.10
CA CYS A 35 -6.73 4.96 13.91
C CYS A 35 -8.13 4.36 14.03
N ARG A 36 -8.50 3.80 15.18
CA ARG A 36 -9.82 3.20 15.37
C ARG A 36 -10.91 4.27 15.40
N ILE A 37 -11.90 4.10 14.53
CA ILE A 37 -13.06 4.97 14.42
C ILE A 37 -14.33 4.13 14.32
N GLU A 38 -15.44 4.61 14.89
CA GLU A 38 -16.75 4.01 14.68
C GLU A 38 -17.35 4.57 13.41
N LEU A 39 -17.58 3.69 12.43
CA LEU A 39 -18.19 4.07 11.17
C LEU A 39 -19.71 4.07 11.29
N PRO A 40 -20.42 5.06 10.73
CA PRO A 40 -21.84 4.98 10.49
C PRO A 40 -22.23 3.70 9.74
N ALA A 41 -23.37 3.10 10.07
CA ALA A 41 -23.78 1.81 9.54
C ALA A 41 -24.06 1.81 8.02
N ASP A 42 -24.31 2.98 7.45
CA ASP A 42 -24.55 3.21 6.03
C ASP A 42 -23.25 3.39 5.20
N LEU A 43 -22.10 3.50 5.87
CA LEU A 43 -20.82 3.59 5.18
C LEU A 43 -20.17 2.20 5.02
N PRO A 44 -19.53 1.94 3.88
CA PRO A 44 -18.79 0.70 3.67
C PRO A 44 -17.55 0.64 4.60
N PRO A 45 -17.12 -0.58 5.00
CA PRO A 45 -16.00 -0.78 5.94
C PRO A 45 -14.69 -0.11 5.52
N MET A 46 -14.49 0.11 4.22
CA MET A 46 -13.28 0.75 3.69
C MET A 46 -13.33 2.28 3.74
N ALA A 47 -14.37 2.88 4.31
CA ALA A 47 -14.49 4.34 4.43
C ALA A 47 -13.41 4.96 5.33
N ALA A 48 -12.85 4.20 6.25
CA ALA A 48 -11.69 4.59 7.05
C ALA A 48 -10.81 3.38 7.35
N GLY A 49 -9.53 3.61 7.60
CA GLY A 49 -8.60 2.57 7.96
C GLY A 49 -7.15 2.87 7.56
N LEU A 50 -6.32 1.86 7.71
CA LEU A 50 -4.94 1.85 7.25
C LEU A 50 -4.86 1.04 5.96
N PHE A 51 -4.17 1.59 4.98
CA PHE A 51 -3.98 0.97 3.67
C PHE A 51 -2.49 0.80 3.41
N GLY A 52 -2.10 -0.36 2.92
CA GLY A 52 -0.67 -0.58 2.68
C GLY A 52 -0.35 -2.04 2.42
N HIS A 53 0.89 -2.38 2.67
CA HIS A 53 1.37 -3.76 2.53
C HIS A 53 2.29 -4.17 3.68
N MET A 54 2.32 -5.45 3.93
CA MET A 54 3.34 -6.15 4.69
C MET A 54 4.06 -7.11 3.73
N GLY A 55 5.37 -6.91 3.55
CA GLY A 55 6.21 -7.80 2.76
C GLY A 55 6.37 -9.16 3.43
N TYR A 56 6.85 -10.14 2.65
CA TYR A 56 7.05 -11.51 3.17
C TYR A 56 8.00 -11.55 4.38
N ASP A 57 9.06 -10.74 4.37
CA ASP A 57 10.07 -10.73 5.43
C ASP A 57 9.56 -10.25 6.80
N MET A 58 8.37 -9.62 6.86
CA MET A 58 7.68 -9.33 8.12
C MET A 58 7.37 -10.61 8.93
N VAL A 59 7.30 -11.78 8.29
CA VAL A 59 7.14 -13.07 8.96
C VAL A 59 8.30 -13.36 9.93
N ARG A 60 9.49 -12.79 9.71
CA ARG A 60 10.66 -12.94 10.59
C ARG A 60 10.47 -12.33 11.98
N LEU A 61 9.47 -11.46 12.14
CA LEU A 61 9.07 -10.94 13.44
C LEU A 61 8.20 -11.93 14.24
N MET A 62 7.72 -13.00 13.60
CA MET A 62 6.83 -14.02 14.19
C MET A 62 7.44 -15.42 14.16
N GLU A 63 8.24 -15.72 13.11
CA GLU A 63 8.79 -17.05 12.87
C GLU A 63 10.32 -17.02 12.70
N ARG A 64 10.96 -18.11 13.06
CA ARG A 64 12.41 -18.28 12.81
C ARG A 64 12.62 -18.89 11.45
N LEU A 65 13.04 -18.09 10.49
CA LEU A 65 13.41 -18.55 9.15
C LEU A 65 14.93 -18.70 9.04
N PRO A 66 15.41 -19.81 8.41
CA PRO A 66 16.82 -19.98 8.13
C PRO A 66 17.27 -19.01 7.05
N ALA A 67 18.36 -18.53 6.97
CA ALA A 67 19.00 -17.71 5.93
C ALA A 67 18.24 -16.42 5.56
N GLU A 68 19.00 -15.35 5.52
CA GLU A 68 18.56 -14.08 4.96
C GLU A 68 19.08 -13.99 3.53
N ASN A 69 18.18 -13.72 2.60
CA ASN A 69 18.57 -13.36 1.24
C ASN A 69 19.02 -11.90 1.21
N GLU A 70 19.91 -11.59 0.28
CA GLU A 70 20.36 -10.22 0.05
C GLU A 70 19.18 -9.33 -0.36
N ASP A 71 18.95 -8.27 0.37
CA ASP A 71 18.00 -7.22 -0.02
C ASP A 71 18.61 -6.35 -1.12
N ARG A 72 18.23 -6.61 -2.37
CA ARG A 72 18.71 -5.90 -3.55
C ARG A 72 17.88 -4.67 -3.91
N LEU A 73 16.71 -4.55 -3.35
CA LEU A 73 15.76 -3.50 -3.72
C LEU A 73 15.77 -2.36 -2.69
N GLY A 74 16.15 -2.64 -1.44
CA GLY A 74 16.15 -1.67 -0.35
C GLY A 74 14.73 -1.11 -0.07
N LEU A 75 13.68 -1.91 -0.31
CA LEU A 75 12.32 -1.49 -0.08
C LEU A 75 11.94 -1.71 1.38
N PRO A 76 11.09 -0.85 1.97
CA PRO A 76 10.56 -1.10 3.30
C PRO A 76 9.80 -2.42 3.38
N ASP A 77 10.02 -3.19 4.44
CA ASP A 77 9.31 -4.45 4.69
C ASP A 77 7.81 -4.26 4.87
N SER A 78 7.37 -3.10 5.32
CA SER A 78 5.97 -2.73 5.35
C SER A 78 5.79 -1.22 5.21
N VAL A 79 4.69 -0.83 4.58
CA VAL A 79 4.28 0.57 4.45
C VAL A 79 2.77 0.64 4.68
N PHE A 80 2.34 1.52 5.57
CA PHE A 80 0.94 1.82 5.80
C PHE A 80 0.69 3.32 5.71
N ILE A 81 -0.41 3.69 5.08
CA ILE A 81 -0.91 5.05 5.02
C ILE A 81 -2.26 5.14 5.72
N ARG A 82 -2.53 6.28 6.33
CA ARG A 82 -3.84 6.65 6.84
C ARG A 82 -4.39 7.76 5.96
N PRO A 83 -5.27 7.45 4.98
CA PRO A 83 -5.80 8.45 4.08
C PRO A 83 -6.63 9.49 4.82
N THR A 84 -6.52 10.74 4.39
CA THR A 84 -7.38 11.83 4.85
C THR A 84 -8.64 11.97 4.01
N VAL A 85 -8.63 11.42 2.78
CA VAL A 85 -9.80 11.33 1.90
C VAL A 85 -9.83 9.94 1.28
N VAL A 86 -11.00 9.33 1.23
CA VAL A 86 -11.25 8.05 0.56
C VAL A 86 -12.42 8.22 -0.38
N ALA A 87 -12.23 7.90 -1.66
CA ALA A 87 -13.30 7.84 -2.66
C ALA A 87 -13.64 6.36 -2.94
N ILE A 88 -14.89 5.99 -2.73
CA ILE A 88 -15.40 4.62 -2.85
C ILE A 88 -16.32 4.56 -4.04
N PHE A 89 -15.94 3.79 -5.06
CA PHE A 89 -16.72 3.56 -6.26
C PHE A 89 -17.54 2.28 -6.10
N ASP A 90 -18.86 2.43 -5.99
CA ASP A 90 -19.80 1.31 -5.95
C ASP A 90 -20.42 1.11 -7.34
N ASN A 91 -19.88 0.15 -8.08
CA ASN A 91 -20.32 -0.17 -9.44
C ASN A 91 -21.69 -0.90 -9.48
N ILE A 92 -22.19 -1.37 -8.33
CA ILE A 92 -23.50 -2.03 -8.27
C ILE A 92 -24.60 -0.97 -8.10
N LEU A 93 -24.34 0.02 -7.23
CA LEU A 93 -25.28 1.10 -6.96
C LEU A 93 -25.04 2.32 -7.85
N ASP A 94 -24.04 2.27 -8.73
CA ASP A 94 -23.60 3.37 -9.59
C ASP A 94 -23.41 4.67 -8.78
N ARG A 95 -22.67 4.57 -7.69
CA ARG A 95 -22.48 5.65 -6.73
C ARG A 95 -21.02 5.82 -6.34
N VAL A 96 -20.59 7.08 -6.21
CA VAL A 96 -19.31 7.43 -5.59
C VAL A 96 -19.59 8.04 -4.22
N THR A 97 -18.96 7.47 -3.18
CA THR A 97 -19.01 8.01 -1.82
C THR A 97 -17.63 8.56 -1.46
N VAL A 98 -17.56 9.84 -1.15
CA VAL A 98 -16.31 10.48 -0.71
C VAL A 98 -16.38 10.69 0.80
N VAL A 99 -15.38 10.21 1.51
CA VAL A 99 -15.31 10.26 2.96
C VAL A 99 -13.98 10.89 3.40
N THR A 100 -14.06 11.77 4.38
CA THR A 100 -12.90 12.31 5.09
C THR A 100 -12.99 11.92 6.56
N PRO A 101 -12.22 10.93 7.04
CA PRO A 101 -12.16 10.62 8.45
C PRO A 101 -11.51 11.77 9.24
N VAL A 102 -12.04 12.05 10.40
CA VAL A 102 -11.50 13.04 11.34
C VAL A 102 -11.08 12.31 12.61
N TRP A 103 -9.84 12.46 13.01
CA TRP A 103 -9.31 11.91 14.26
C TRP A 103 -9.09 13.04 15.27
N PRO A 104 -9.30 12.77 16.56
CA PRO A 104 -8.98 13.74 17.59
C PRO A 104 -7.52 14.19 17.49
N ASP A 105 -7.32 15.50 17.58
CA ASP A 105 -6.01 16.13 17.67
C ASP A 105 -6.04 17.10 18.86
N ALA A 106 -5.01 17.06 19.71
CA ALA A 106 -4.92 17.86 20.92
C ALA A 106 -4.89 19.38 20.65
N GLY A 107 -4.58 19.80 19.43
CA GLY A 107 -4.48 21.21 19.03
C GLY A 107 -5.72 21.77 18.30
N THR A 108 -6.69 20.95 17.97
CA THR A 108 -7.82 21.36 17.13
C THR A 108 -9.14 21.05 17.83
N ASP A 109 -10.00 22.07 17.99
CA ASP A 109 -11.35 21.86 18.50
C ASP A 109 -12.26 21.17 17.46
N ALA A 110 -13.39 20.63 17.92
CA ALA A 110 -14.29 19.84 17.09
C ALA A 110 -14.90 20.65 15.93
N ASP A 111 -15.26 21.90 16.18
CA ASP A 111 -15.88 22.77 15.16
C ASP A 111 -14.86 23.07 14.04
N ARG A 112 -13.64 23.43 14.43
CA ARG A 112 -12.57 23.66 13.45
C ARG A 112 -12.20 22.41 12.67
N ALA A 113 -12.15 21.26 13.33
CA ALA A 113 -11.88 19.98 12.68
C ALA A 113 -12.98 19.63 11.66
N TYR A 114 -14.23 19.90 11.99
CA TYR A 114 -15.37 19.73 11.08
C TYR A 114 -15.29 20.66 9.86
N ASP A 115 -15.00 21.95 10.07
CA ASP A 115 -14.84 22.91 8.98
C ASP A 115 -13.74 22.48 8.00
N LEU A 116 -12.57 22.09 8.51
CA LEU A 116 -11.48 21.57 7.69
C LEU A 116 -11.85 20.28 6.92
N ALA A 117 -12.68 19.44 7.53
CA ALA A 117 -13.18 18.26 6.86
C ALA A 117 -14.14 18.60 5.71
N CYS A 118 -15.02 19.58 5.92
CA CYS A 118 -15.93 20.09 4.89
C CYS A 118 -15.17 20.74 3.71
N GLU A 119 -14.15 21.55 4.00
CA GLU A 119 -13.27 22.14 2.99
C GLU A 119 -12.62 21.02 2.15
N ARG A 120 -12.04 20.03 2.80
CA ARG A 120 -11.38 18.88 2.15
C ARG A 120 -12.32 18.06 1.27
N LEU A 121 -13.57 17.85 1.72
CA LEU A 121 -14.59 17.18 0.90
C LEU A 121 -14.98 18.01 -0.31
N ALA A 122 -15.15 19.32 -0.16
CA ALA A 122 -15.48 20.22 -1.26
C ALA A 122 -14.38 20.22 -2.33
N ASP A 123 -13.11 20.26 -1.91
CA ASP A 123 -11.97 20.21 -2.81
C ASP A 123 -11.92 18.86 -3.55
N ALA A 124 -12.11 17.74 -2.85
CA ALA A 124 -12.11 16.42 -3.46
C ALA A 124 -13.26 16.27 -4.50
N VAL A 125 -14.45 16.78 -4.21
CA VAL A 125 -15.58 16.75 -5.16
C VAL A 125 -15.28 17.64 -6.37
N ALA A 126 -14.73 18.83 -6.17
CA ALA A 126 -14.33 19.72 -7.26
C ALA A 126 -13.27 19.10 -8.18
N ASP A 127 -12.40 18.25 -7.63
CA ASP A 127 -11.40 17.53 -8.41
C ASP A 127 -12.02 16.50 -9.36
N PHE A 128 -13.15 15.88 -9.01
CA PHE A 128 -13.87 14.97 -9.91
C PHE A 128 -14.45 15.71 -11.15
N ASP A 129 -14.83 16.97 -10.97
CA ASP A 129 -15.34 17.80 -12.08
C ASP A 129 -14.23 18.37 -12.97
N ARG A 130 -12.98 18.25 -12.52
CA ARG A 130 -11.82 18.73 -13.27
C ARG A 130 -11.52 17.79 -14.44
N GLY A 131 -11.61 18.30 -15.66
CA GLY A 131 -11.24 17.54 -16.86
C GLY A 131 -9.80 17.04 -16.79
N VAL A 132 -9.61 15.75 -17.04
CA VAL A 132 -8.26 15.17 -17.17
C VAL A 132 -7.64 15.72 -18.45
N ALA A 133 -6.52 16.44 -18.32
CA ALA A 133 -5.74 16.86 -19.48
C ALA A 133 -5.29 15.61 -20.25
N HIS A 134 -5.74 15.48 -21.51
CA HIS A 134 -5.27 14.43 -22.39
C HIS A 134 -3.77 14.67 -22.64
N ALA A 135 -2.93 13.85 -22.04
CA ALA A 135 -1.55 13.76 -22.46
C ALA A 135 -1.54 13.32 -23.92
N GLY A 136 -0.95 14.13 -24.80
CA GLY A 136 -0.77 13.78 -26.20
C GLY A 136 -0.10 12.40 -26.37
N PRO A 137 -0.13 11.81 -27.55
CA PRO A 137 0.44 10.49 -27.78
C PRO A 137 1.90 10.49 -27.35
N ARG A 138 2.22 9.72 -26.29
CA ARG A 138 3.61 9.48 -25.92
C ARG A 138 4.26 8.74 -27.07
N LEU A 139 5.33 9.29 -27.62
CA LEU A 139 6.19 8.57 -28.55
C LEU A 139 6.60 7.27 -27.85
N ARG A 140 6.18 6.14 -28.39
CA ARG A 140 6.60 4.83 -27.88
C ARG A 140 8.08 4.66 -28.25
N SER A 141 8.97 4.88 -27.30
CA SER A 141 10.33 4.38 -27.42
C SER A 141 10.28 2.86 -27.53
N PRO A 142 11.16 2.23 -28.33
CA PRO A 142 11.24 0.78 -28.34
C PRO A 142 11.50 0.30 -26.91
N HIS A 143 10.62 -0.58 -26.40
CA HIS A 143 10.79 -1.11 -25.06
C HIS A 143 12.05 -1.98 -25.05
N PRO A 144 12.99 -1.73 -24.12
CA PRO A 144 14.15 -2.59 -23.98
C PRO A 144 13.70 -4.01 -23.62
N GLU A 145 14.46 -4.99 -24.06
CA GLU A 145 14.14 -6.40 -23.82
C GLU A 145 14.31 -6.72 -22.32
N PRO A 146 13.31 -7.34 -21.68
CA PRO A 146 13.40 -7.70 -20.26
C PRO A 146 14.48 -8.76 -20.03
N VAL A 147 15.31 -8.53 -19.02
CA VAL A 147 16.36 -9.48 -18.61
C VAL A 147 15.90 -10.24 -17.38
N SER A 148 15.79 -11.57 -17.50
CA SER A 148 15.46 -12.46 -16.38
C SER A 148 16.67 -12.74 -15.50
N ASN A 149 16.48 -12.84 -14.19
CA ASN A 149 17.49 -13.28 -13.23
C ASN A 149 17.68 -14.81 -13.21
N VAL A 150 16.86 -15.57 -13.94
CA VAL A 150 16.88 -17.02 -14.03
C VAL A 150 16.83 -17.42 -15.50
N SER A 151 17.69 -18.34 -15.95
CA SER A 151 17.59 -18.86 -17.32
C SER A 151 16.36 -19.75 -17.49
N ARG A 152 15.95 -19.95 -18.74
CA ARG A 152 14.81 -20.79 -19.07
C ARG A 152 15.01 -22.23 -18.59
N GLU A 153 16.20 -22.77 -18.80
CA GLU A 153 16.58 -24.13 -18.40
C GLU A 153 16.48 -24.26 -16.87
N ARG A 154 17.05 -23.29 -16.16
CA ARG A 154 17.00 -23.28 -14.70
C ARG A 154 15.57 -23.19 -14.16
N TYR A 155 14.71 -22.41 -14.81
CA TYR A 155 13.30 -22.35 -14.44
C TYR A 155 12.58 -23.68 -14.64
N HIS A 156 12.86 -24.38 -15.76
CA HIS A 156 12.32 -25.74 -16.01
C HIS A 156 12.80 -26.74 -14.94
N GLU A 157 14.08 -26.71 -14.56
CA GLU A 157 14.59 -27.55 -13.46
C GLU A 157 13.86 -27.29 -12.14
N MET A 158 13.58 -26.01 -11.82
CA MET A 158 12.83 -25.66 -10.63
C MET A 158 11.41 -26.26 -10.65
N VAL A 159 10.74 -26.22 -11.80
CA VAL A 159 9.40 -26.81 -11.98
C VAL A 159 9.44 -28.33 -11.81
N GLU A 160 10.39 -29.03 -12.43
CA GLU A 160 10.50 -30.50 -12.29
C GLU A 160 10.84 -30.91 -10.84
N ARG A 161 11.68 -30.16 -10.15
CA ARG A 161 11.98 -30.37 -8.74
C ARG A 161 10.74 -30.12 -7.85
N ALA A 162 9.97 -29.08 -8.14
CA ALA A 162 8.71 -28.79 -7.46
C ALA A 162 7.69 -29.94 -7.61
N LYS A 163 7.56 -30.49 -8.82
CA LYS A 163 6.70 -31.65 -9.08
C LYS A 163 7.17 -32.88 -8.30
N ALA A 164 8.49 -33.10 -8.20
CA ALA A 164 9.03 -34.21 -7.42
C ALA A 164 8.68 -34.09 -5.93
N TYR A 165 8.75 -32.89 -5.34
CA TYR A 165 8.32 -32.66 -3.95
C TYR A 165 6.83 -32.91 -3.74
N ILE A 166 5.97 -32.56 -4.71
CA ILE A 166 4.53 -32.85 -4.63
C ILE A 166 4.31 -34.37 -4.65
N VAL A 167 4.98 -35.11 -5.53
CA VAL A 167 4.87 -36.57 -5.63
C VAL A 167 5.39 -37.26 -4.36
N ALA A 168 6.46 -36.73 -3.76
CA ALA A 168 7.00 -37.22 -2.48
C ALA A 168 6.10 -36.96 -1.27
N GLY A 169 5.12 -36.06 -1.40
CA GLY A 169 4.24 -35.66 -0.30
C GLY A 169 4.83 -34.60 0.63
N ASP A 170 5.96 -34.00 0.25
CA ASP A 170 6.63 -32.95 1.03
C ASP A 170 5.84 -31.64 0.99
N ILE A 171 5.19 -31.36 -0.13
CA ILE A 171 4.37 -30.17 -0.36
C ILE A 171 3.14 -30.52 -1.20
N PHE A 172 2.09 -29.74 -1.11
CA PHE A 172 0.90 -29.86 -1.96
C PHE A 172 0.82 -28.73 -3.01
N GLN A 173 1.51 -27.61 -2.78
CA GLN A 173 1.55 -26.47 -3.68
C GLN A 173 2.90 -25.74 -3.55
N VAL A 174 3.40 -25.25 -4.67
CA VAL A 174 4.55 -24.32 -4.72
C VAL A 174 4.44 -23.43 -5.95
N VAL A 175 4.88 -22.19 -5.82
CA VAL A 175 4.88 -21.22 -6.93
C VAL A 175 6.32 -20.77 -7.18
N PRO A 176 7.03 -21.36 -8.18
CA PRO A 176 8.31 -20.84 -8.63
C PRO A 176 8.16 -19.43 -9.21
N SER A 177 9.11 -18.57 -8.95
CA SER A 177 9.10 -17.20 -9.46
C SER A 177 10.41 -16.82 -10.13
N GLN A 178 10.35 -15.79 -10.97
CA GLN A 178 11.50 -15.13 -11.56
C GLN A 178 11.28 -13.63 -11.61
N ARG A 179 12.36 -12.87 -11.66
CA ARG A 179 12.33 -11.41 -11.76
C ARG A 179 12.85 -10.98 -13.11
N PHE A 180 12.11 -10.11 -13.78
CA PHE A 180 12.56 -9.42 -14.98
C PHE A 180 12.97 -7.99 -14.63
N THR A 181 14.09 -7.55 -15.18
CA THR A 181 14.59 -6.18 -15.03
C THR A 181 14.55 -5.50 -16.40
N VAL A 182 14.02 -4.30 -16.43
CA VAL A 182 13.92 -3.46 -17.62
C VAL A 182 14.45 -2.07 -17.26
N PRO A 183 15.32 -1.46 -18.08
CA PRO A 183 15.63 -0.04 -17.93
C PRO A 183 14.39 0.80 -18.15
N PHE A 184 14.18 1.83 -17.32
CA PHE A 184 12.99 2.70 -17.35
C PHE A 184 13.40 4.16 -17.45
#